data_a31868aa3db77fab709bcb2c79bfffeb
#
_entry.id   a31868aa3db77fab709bcb2c79bfffeb
#
_cell.length_a   1.000
_cell.length_b   1.000
_cell.length_c   1.000
_cell.angle_alpha   90.00
_cell.angle_beta   90.00
_cell.angle_gamma   90.00
#
_symmetry.space_group_name_H-M   'P 1'
#
loop_
_entity.id
_entity.type
_entity.pdbx_description
1 polymer ?
#
loop_
_entity_poly.entity_id
_entity_poly.type
_entity_poly.pdbx_seq_one_letter_code
_entity_poly.pdbx_strand_id
1 'polypeptide(L)'
;REVDASTSFITKRIVPFGRVVVPASSINADSSDSTVATTITFDTPVYLFNEQEYAFVVKPGGNAPNFSLWISRLGENDLATGNRIDKQPYSGILFASSNDRTYSPIQEEDVKFNAYFANFGTGSTQTAVFHNANNDFLTVNNVTGTKLTTVGEEVHGETELVLDSNI
;
A
#
# COMPACT_ATOMS: atom_id res chain seq x y z
N ARG A 1 -5.93 -1.93 -1.93
CA ARG A 1 -6.85 -2.82 -2.68
C ARG A 1 -7.20 -2.22 -4.02
N GLU A 2 -7.59 -3.07 -4.95
CA GLU A 2 -8.14 -2.65 -6.23
C GLU A 2 -9.59 -2.18 -6.07
N VAL A 3 -9.96 -1.19 -6.88
CA VAL A 3 -11.33 -0.74 -7.07
C VAL A 3 -11.83 -1.35 -8.38
N ASP A 4 -13.04 -1.85 -8.39
CA ASP A 4 -13.67 -2.39 -9.59
C ASP A 4 -14.06 -1.27 -10.52
N ALA A 5 -13.50 -1.23 -11.72
CA ALA A 5 -13.68 -0.16 -12.68
C ALA A 5 -15.13 -0.05 -13.20
N SER A 6 -15.92 -1.12 -13.13
CA SER A 6 -17.30 -1.12 -13.60
C SER A 6 -18.30 -0.66 -12.55
N THR A 7 -18.00 -0.89 -11.29
CA THR A 7 -18.91 -0.61 -10.17
C THR A 7 -18.42 0.47 -9.22
N SER A 8 -17.15 0.85 -9.33
CA SER A 8 -16.43 1.74 -8.38
C SER A 8 -16.46 1.24 -6.93
N PHE A 9 -16.66 -0.06 -6.73
CA PHE A 9 -16.63 -0.65 -5.40
C PHE A 9 -15.23 -1.13 -5.02
N ILE A 10 -14.87 -0.93 -3.74
CA ILE A 10 -13.63 -1.45 -3.17
C ILE A 10 -13.71 -2.98 -3.11
N THR A 11 -12.82 -3.64 -3.83
CA THR A 11 -12.76 -5.11 -3.87
C THR A 11 -12.00 -5.66 -2.65
N LYS A 12 -12.06 -6.97 -2.46
CA LYS A 12 -11.22 -7.66 -1.48
C LYS A 12 -9.84 -8.00 -2.02
N ARG A 13 -9.61 -7.79 -3.31
CA ARG A 13 -8.32 -8.08 -3.94
C ARG A 13 -7.27 -7.11 -3.43
N ILE A 14 -6.26 -7.65 -2.79
CA ILE A 14 -5.09 -6.91 -2.34
C ILE A 14 -4.10 -6.89 -3.50
N VAL A 15 -3.58 -5.71 -3.81
CA VAL A 15 -2.51 -5.57 -4.80
C VAL A 15 -1.31 -6.39 -4.32
N PRO A 16 -0.59 -7.11 -5.18
CA PRO A 16 0.60 -7.85 -4.79
C PRO A 16 1.55 -6.98 -3.97
N PHE A 17 2.08 -7.51 -2.87
CA PHE A 17 2.91 -6.80 -1.88
C PHE A 17 2.26 -5.58 -1.20
N GLY A 18 1.00 -5.29 -1.51
CA GLY A 18 0.24 -4.15 -0.96
C GLY A 18 -0.37 -4.40 0.42
N ARG A 19 0.27 -5.22 1.27
CA ARG A 19 -0.16 -5.46 2.64
C ARG A 19 1.02 -5.35 3.59
N VAL A 20 0.82 -4.60 4.65
CA VAL A 20 1.77 -4.49 5.75
C VAL A 20 1.04 -4.57 7.07
N VAL A 21 1.65 -5.17 8.07
CA VAL A 21 1.14 -5.22 9.43
C VAL A 21 2.00 -4.32 10.30
N VAL A 22 1.37 -3.31 10.87
CA VAL A 22 2.04 -2.33 11.73
C VAL A 22 1.74 -2.68 13.18
N PRO A 23 2.74 -2.99 13.99
CA PRO A 23 2.53 -3.22 15.42
C PRO A 23 2.10 -1.92 16.11
N ALA A 24 1.25 -2.02 17.11
CA ALA A 24 0.76 -0.85 17.84
C ALA A 24 1.88 0.02 18.44
N SER A 25 3.00 -0.61 18.82
CA SER A 25 4.18 0.08 19.34
C SER A 25 4.90 0.98 18.33
N SER A 26 4.65 0.78 17.04
CA SER A 26 5.23 1.59 15.95
C SER A 26 4.29 2.70 15.49
N ILE A 27 3.12 2.84 16.11
CA ILE A 27 2.18 3.89 15.79
C ILE A 27 2.50 5.12 16.63
N ASN A 28 2.83 6.21 15.96
CA ASN A 28 2.97 7.50 16.59
C ASN A 28 1.57 8.10 16.76
N ALA A 29 1.15 8.29 18.00
CA ALA A 29 -0.17 8.83 18.31
C ALA A 29 -0.01 10.16 19.06
N ASP A 30 -0.70 11.17 18.56
CA ASP A 30 -0.84 12.45 19.23
C ASP A 30 -2.29 12.94 19.09
N SER A 31 -2.90 13.35 20.17
CA SER A 31 -4.29 13.82 20.18
C SER A 31 -4.42 15.32 19.89
N SER A 32 -3.31 16.05 19.85
CA SER A 32 -3.26 17.51 19.70
C SER A 32 -2.54 17.97 18.45
N ASP A 33 -1.64 17.13 17.91
CA ASP A 33 -0.82 17.48 16.74
C ASP A 33 -1.01 16.49 15.59
N SER A 34 -1.72 16.91 14.57
CA SER A 34 -1.96 16.13 13.36
C SER A 34 -0.73 16.01 12.44
N THR A 35 0.39 16.64 12.76
CA THR A 35 1.64 16.54 12.00
C THR A 35 2.50 15.36 12.42
N VAL A 36 2.21 14.77 13.58
CA VAL A 36 2.87 13.57 14.07
C VAL A 36 2.43 12.36 13.23
N ALA A 37 3.25 11.98 12.27
CA ALA A 37 2.91 10.95 11.30
C ALA A 37 3.43 9.57 11.72
N THR A 38 2.66 8.53 11.41
CA THR A 38 3.13 7.15 11.40
C THR A 38 3.55 6.79 9.98
N THR A 39 4.84 6.52 9.78
CA THR A 39 5.34 6.09 8.47
C THR A 39 5.13 4.59 8.30
N ILE A 40 4.49 4.22 7.22
CA ILE A 40 4.22 2.83 6.85
C ILE A 40 5.00 2.54 5.57
N THR A 41 5.94 1.61 5.65
CA THR A 41 6.76 1.22 4.52
C THR A 41 6.39 -0.21 4.11
N PHE A 42 6.12 -0.40 2.82
CA PHE A 42 5.95 -1.73 2.25
C PHE A 42 7.33 -2.39 2.07
N ASP A 43 7.39 -3.71 2.18
CA ASP A 43 8.65 -4.46 2.02
C ASP A 43 9.29 -4.24 0.66
N THR A 44 8.45 -4.07 -0.35
CA THR A 44 8.85 -3.73 -1.72
C THR A 44 7.95 -2.62 -2.26
N PRO A 45 8.41 -1.84 -3.27
CA PRO A 45 7.53 -0.92 -3.96
C PRO A 45 6.32 -1.64 -4.58
N VAL A 46 5.13 -1.14 -4.28
CA VAL A 46 3.88 -1.70 -4.81
C VAL A 46 3.62 -1.11 -6.19
N TYR A 47 3.49 -1.98 -7.18
CA TYR A 47 3.19 -1.54 -8.53
C TYR A 47 1.70 -1.19 -8.69
N LEU A 48 1.43 0.00 -9.17
CA LEU A 48 0.10 0.50 -9.47
C LEU A 48 0.00 0.77 -10.98
N PHE A 49 -1.03 0.23 -11.61
CA PHE A 49 -1.29 0.48 -13.02
C PHE A 49 -1.81 1.91 -13.22
N ASN A 50 -1.40 2.50 -14.33
CA ASN A 50 -1.93 3.79 -14.74
C ASN A 50 -3.43 3.70 -15.03
N GLU A 51 -4.16 4.79 -14.78
CA GLU A 51 -5.60 4.90 -15.04
C GLU A 51 -6.48 3.91 -14.27
N GLN A 52 -5.96 3.26 -13.24
CA GLN A 52 -6.72 2.41 -12.35
C GLN A 52 -6.88 3.05 -10.97
N GLU A 53 -8.08 2.98 -10.43
CA GLU A 53 -8.36 3.44 -9.07
C GLU A 53 -7.95 2.39 -8.04
N TYR A 54 -7.40 2.86 -6.93
CA TYR A 54 -6.97 2.04 -5.81
C TYR A 54 -7.49 2.62 -4.51
N ALA A 55 -7.79 1.75 -3.58
CA ALA A 55 -8.12 2.14 -2.23
C ALA A 55 -7.07 1.63 -1.25
N PHE A 56 -6.61 2.52 -0.35
CA PHE A 56 -5.93 2.09 0.80
C PHE A 56 -6.82 1.83 2.01
N VAL A 57 -6.66 0.72 2.65
CA VAL A 57 -7.56 0.28 3.71
C VAL A 57 -6.79 0.12 5.00
N VAL A 58 -7.16 0.91 5.99
CA VAL A 58 -6.63 0.80 7.34
C VAL A 58 -7.57 -0.07 8.15
N LYS A 59 -7.02 -1.10 8.79
CA LYS A 59 -7.81 -2.05 9.59
C LYS A 59 -7.14 -2.28 10.93
N PRO A 60 -7.83 -2.06 12.04
CA PRO A 60 -7.33 -2.49 13.33
C PRO A 60 -7.33 -4.03 13.42
N GLY A 61 -6.40 -4.58 14.17
CA GLY A 61 -6.33 -6.01 14.45
C GLY A 61 -7.34 -6.43 15.53
N GLY A 62 -8.59 -6.62 15.15
CA GLY A 62 -9.66 -6.99 16.06
C GLY A 62 -10.58 -5.81 16.43
N ASN A 63 -11.34 -5.96 17.51
CA ASN A 63 -12.21 -4.89 18.00
C ASN A 63 -11.39 -3.92 18.85
N ALA A 64 -10.93 -2.86 18.22
CA ALA A 64 -10.06 -1.85 18.84
C ALA A 64 -10.69 -0.45 18.74
N PRO A 65 -11.59 -0.09 19.66
CA PRO A 65 -12.31 1.18 19.61
C PRO A 65 -11.42 2.42 19.84
N ASN A 66 -10.19 2.20 20.30
CA ASN A 66 -9.26 3.29 20.63
C ASN A 66 -8.37 3.72 19.44
N PHE A 67 -8.50 3.06 18.28
CA PHE A 67 -7.81 3.51 17.09
C PHE A 67 -8.60 4.62 16.41
N SER A 68 -7.93 5.74 16.16
CA SER A 68 -8.45 6.87 15.42
C SER A 68 -7.46 7.33 14.37
N LEU A 69 -7.95 8.01 13.36
CA LEU A 69 -7.16 8.64 12.31
C LEU A 69 -7.49 10.13 12.30
N TRP A 70 -6.48 10.92 11.98
CA TRP A 70 -6.70 12.32 11.70
C TRP A 70 -7.45 12.49 10.38
N ILE A 71 -8.55 13.23 10.43
CA ILE A 71 -9.38 13.58 9.29
C ILE A 71 -9.48 15.10 9.17
N SER A 72 -9.75 15.59 7.98
CA SER A 72 -10.25 16.94 7.73
C SER A 72 -11.73 16.87 7.42
N ARG A 73 -12.51 17.79 7.94
CA ARG A 73 -13.95 17.89 7.70
C ARG A 73 -14.30 19.26 7.14
N LEU A 74 -15.08 19.26 6.06
CA LEU A 74 -15.57 20.51 5.48
C LEU A 74 -16.41 21.30 6.48
N GLY A 75 -16.08 22.58 6.59
CA GLY A 75 -16.77 23.50 7.50
C GLY A 75 -16.19 23.59 8.90
N GLU A 76 -15.29 22.70 9.29
CA GLU A 76 -14.53 22.79 10.54
C GLU A 76 -13.24 23.60 10.36
N ASN A 77 -12.60 23.94 11.45
CA ASN A 77 -11.36 24.70 11.43
C ASN A 77 -10.16 23.76 11.49
N ASP A 78 -9.18 24.03 10.66
CA ASP A 78 -7.86 23.38 10.74
C ASP A 78 -7.20 23.68 12.07
N LEU A 79 -6.74 22.67 12.78
CA LEU A 79 -6.16 22.79 14.11
C LEU A 79 -4.83 23.55 14.13
N ALA A 80 -4.06 23.47 13.05
CA ALA A 80 -2.76 24.13 12.97
C ALA A 80 -2.85 25.60 12.59
N THR A 81 -3.77 25.95 11.68
CA THR A 81 -3.89 27.30 11.13
C THR A 81 -5.08 28.09 11.68
N GLY A 82 -6.08 27.42 12.26
CA GLY A 82 -7.34 28.01 12.68
C GLY A 82 -8.27 28.42 11.54
N ASN A 83 -7.86 28.20 10.28
CA ASN A 83 -8.64 28.55 9.12
C ASN A 83 -9.75 27.52 8.86
N ARG A 84 -10.88 28.00 8.35
CA ARG A 84 -11.98 27.13 7.98
C ARG A 84 -11.62 26.30 6.75
N ILE A 85 -11.91 25.00 6.80
CA ILE A 85 -11.75 24.07 5.69
C ILE A 85 -12.95 24.26 4.75
N ASP A 86 -12.71 24.84 3.59
CA ASP A 86 -13.73 25.16 2.59
C ASP A 86 -13.71 24.25 1.36
N LYS A 87 -12.68 23.45 1.22
CA LYS A 87 -12.50 22.50 0.10
C LYS A 87 -11.64 21.31 0.52
N GLN A 88 -11.86 20.20 -0.15
CA GLN A 88 -10.94 19.04 -0.09
C GLN A 88 -9.85 19.21 -1.14
N PRO A 89 -8.57 19.11 -0.76
CA PRO A 89 -7.44 19.39 -1.68
C PRO A 89 -7.20 18.28 -2.69
N TYR A 90 -7.71 17.07 -2.47
CA TYR A 90 -7.44 15.91 -3.29
C TYR A 90 -8.73 15.31 -3.87
N SER A 91 -8.62 14.71 -5.06
CA SER A 91 -9.68 13.87 -5.59
C SER A 91 -9.63 12.52 -4.87
N GLY A 92 -10.76 12.05 -4.45
CA GLY A 92 -10.91 10.80 -3.73
C GLY A 92 -12.12 10.86 -2.80
N ILE A 93 -12.47 9.76 -2.21
CA ILE A 93 -13.60 9.66 -1.28
C ILE A 93 -13.18 8.80 -0.10
N LEU A 94 -13.45 9.28 1.11
CA LEU A 94 -13.34 8.50 2.32
C LEU A 94 -14.52 7.50 2.40
N PHE A 95 -14.21 6.27 2.72
CA PHE A 95 -15.21 5.23 2.99
C PHE A 95 -15.03 4.67 4.39
N ALA A 96 -16.13 4.48 5.09
CA ALA A 96 -16.14 3.73 6.34
C ALA A 96 -16.77 2.35 6.14
N SER A 97 -16.27 1.36 6.87
CA SER A 97 -16.81 0.01 6.87
C SER A 97 -16.65 -0.63 8.26
N SER A 98 -17.70 -1.23 8.76
CA SER A 98 -17.67 -2.01 10.01
C SER A 98 -17.42 -3.51 9.80
N ASN A 99 -17.60 -4.01 8.58
CA ASN A 99 -17.58 -5.44 8.27
C ASN A 99 -16.59 -5.83 7.16
N ASP A 100 -15.83 -4.85 6.63
CA ASP A 100 -14.90 -5.04 5.51
C ASP A 100 -15.56 -5.59 4.22
N ARG A 101 -16.87 -5.44 4.10
CA ARG A 101 -17.65 -5.89 2.93
C ARG A 101 -18.44 -4.79 2.29
N THR A 102 -19.10 -3.99 3.10
CA THR A 102 -19.87 -2.83 2.68
C THR A 102 -19.16 -1.58 3.11
N TYR A 103 -19.01 -0.67 2.19
CA TYR A 103 -18.31 0.60 2.37
C TYR A 103 -19.29 1.75 2.13
N SER A 104 -19.43 2.61 3.13
CA SER A 104 -20.27 3.80 3.05
C SER A 104 -19.40 5.01 2.75
N PRO A 105 -19.69 5.78 1.69
CA PRO A 105 -18.93 6.98 1.39
C PRO A 105 -19.22 8.09 2.40
N ILE A 106 -18.19 8.82 2.76
CA ILE A 106 -18.27 10.02 3.60
C ILE A 106 -17.67 11.16 2.80
N GLN A 107 -18.53 11.98 2.22
CA GLN A 107 -18.12 13.02 1.26
C GLN A 107 -17.58 14.30 1.91
N GLU A 108 -17.87 14.50 3.18
CA GLU A 108 -17.45 15.71 3.91
C GLU A 108 -16.12 15.56 4.63
N GLU A 109 -15.57 14.36 4.65
CA GLU A 109 -14.37 14.03 5.40
C GLU A 109 -13.31 13.37 4.51
N ASP A 110 -12.04 13.68 4.81
CA ASP A 110 -10.88 13.04 4.20
C ASP A 110 -9.84 12.67 5.26
N VAL A 111 -9.14 11.55 5.02
CA VAL A 111 -8.03 11.11 5.87
C VAL A 111 -6.77 11.87 5.49
N LYS A 112 -6.05 12.38 6.48
CA LYS A 112 -4.74 12.99 6.27
C LYS A 112 -3.68 11.93 6.01
N PHE A 113 -3.02 11.98 4.85
CA PHE A 113 -1.91 11.10 4.53
C PHE A 113 -0.94 11.72 3.51
N ASN A 114 0.27 11.18 3.46
CA ASN A 114 1.23 11.45 2.40
C ASN A 114 1.56 10.14 1.70
N ALA A 115 1.55 10.14 0.38
CA ALA A 115 1.99 9.00 -0.42
C ALA A 115 3.38 9.26 -0.99
N TYR A 116 4.28 8.29 -0.82
CA TYR A 116 5.63 8.34 -1.37
C TYR A 116 5.77 7.28 -2.46
N PHE A 117 6.28 7.70 -3.59
CA PHE A 117 6.50 6.82 -4.73
C PHE A 117 7.98 6.52 -4.91
N ALA A 118 8.30 5.28 -5.27
CA ALA A 118 9.65 4.92 -5.64
C ALA A 118 10.04 5.61 -6.95
N ASN A 119 11.24 6.19 -6.98
CA ASN A 119 11.82 6.77 -8.18
C ASN A 119 12.97 5.87 -8.64
N PHE A 120 12.79 5.25 -9.79
CA PHE A 120 13.79 4.36 -10.38
C PHE A 120 14.65 5.16 -11.37
N GLY A 121 15.97 5.13 -11.16
CA GLY A 121 16.90 5.71 -12.12
C GLY A 121 16.94 4.91 -13.42
N THR A 122 16.96 5.60 -14.56
CA THR A 122 16.95 4.96 -15.89
C THR A 122 18.32 4.99 -16.61
N GLY A 123 19.37 5.49 -15.95
CA GLY A 123 20.65 5.85 -16.59
C GLY A 123 21.79 4.83 -16.43
N SER A 124 21.60 3.69 -15.77
CA SER A 124 22.68 2.73 -15.53
C SER A 124 22.12 1.30 -15.44
N THR A 125 23.02 0.33 -15.51
CA THR A 125 22.67 -1.09 -15.26
C THR A 125 22.00 -1.22 -13.89
N GLN A 126 20.82 -1.80 -13.86
CA GLN A 126 20.03 -2.01 -12.66
C GLN A 126 20.06 -3.49 -12.29
N THR A 127 20.13 -3.78 -11.01
CA THR A 127 19.93 -5.14 -10.49
C THR A 127 18.46 -5.25 -10.03
N ALA A 128 17.74 -6.21 -10.59
CA ALA A 128 16.40 -6.54 -10.13
C ALA A 128 16.47 -7.71 -9.15
N VAL A 129 15.97 -7.51 -7.95
CA VAL A 129 15.82 -8.58 -6.96
C VAL A 129 14.35 -8.97 -6.92
N PHE A 130 14.08 -10.24 -7.18
CA PHE A 130 12.74 -10.77 -7.14
C PHE A 130 12.51 -11.49 -5.82
N HIS A 131 11.46 -11.12 -5.12
CA HIS A 131 11.04 -11.77 -3.89
C HIS A 131 9.80 -12.61 -4.14
N ASN A 132 9.82 -13.83 -3.69
CA ASN A 132 8.60 -14.63 -3.65
C ASN A 132 7.70 -14.15 -2.49
N ALA A 133 6.40 -14.24 -2.68
CA ALA A 133 5.47 -14.03 -1.56
C ALA A 133 5.72 -15.09 -0.48
N ASN A 134 5.45 -14.74 0.77
CA ASN A 134 5.58 -15.68 1.88
C ASN A 134 4.79 -16.97 1.60
N ASN A 135 5.44 -18.10 1.71
CA ASN A 135 4.96 -19.46 1.42
C ASN A 135 4.82 -19.81 -0.07
N ASP A 136 5.21 -18.92 -0.97
CA ASP A 136 5.37 -19.28 -2.36
C ASP A 136 6.79 -19.76 -2.60
N PHE A 137 6.92 -20.79 -3.41
CA PHE A 137 8.20 -21.29 -3.89
C PHE A 137 8.21 -21.32 -5.40
N LEU A 138 9.36 -21.09 -5.96
CA LEU A 138 9.60 -21.20 -7.39
C LEU A 138 10.29 -22.54 -7.65
N THR A 139 9.59 -23.45 -8.32
CA THR A 139 10.22 -24.67 -8.84
C THR A 139 10.75 -24.39 -10.23
N VAL A 140 12.06 -24.50 -10.38
CA VAL A 140 12.73 -24.21 -11.64
C VAL A 140 13.15 -25.52 -12.30
N ASN A 141 12.58 -25.79 -13.49
CA ASN A 141 12.90 -26.98 -14.28
C ASN A 141 13.50 -26.56 -15.63
N ASN A 142 14.54 -27.31 -16.08
CA ASN A 142 15.16 -27.15 -17.40
C ASN A 142 15.66 -25.72 -17.68
N VAL A 143 16.37 -25.13 -16.73
CA VAL A 143 16.99 -23.84 -16.96
C VAL A 143 18.17 -23.96 -17.89
N THR A 144 18.07 -23.35 -19.05
CA THR A 144 19.19 -23.18 -19.98
C THR A 144 19.82 -21.82 -19.73
N GLY A 145 20.80 -21.76 -18.88
CA GLY A 145 21.51 -20.53 -18.54
C GLY A 145 22.56 -20.79 -17.46
N THR A 146 23.46 -19.85 -17.28
CA THR A 146 24.72 -20.06 -16.53
C THR A 146 24.65 -19.97 -15.03
N LYS A 147 23.46 -19.87 -14.42
CA LYS A 147 23.44 -19.53 -12.98
C LYS A 147 22.56 -20.34 -12.05
N LEU A 148 21.69 -21.18 -12.57
CA LEU A 148 21.06 -22.20 -11.72
C LEU A 148 21.77 -23.53 -11.99
N THR A 149 22.53 -23.99 -11.02
CA THR A 149 23.39 -25.15 -11.15
C THR A 149 22.69 -26.48 -10.88
N THR A 150 21.45 -26.43 -10.39
CA THR A 150 20.71 -27.62 -9.98
C THR A 150 19.30 -27.59 -10.58
N VAL A 151 18.99 -28.56 -11.41
CA VAL A 151 17.66 -28.75 -12.02
C VAL A 151 16.73 -29.36 -10.98
N GLY A 152 15.55 -28.73 -10.76
CA GLY A 152 14.56 -29.22 -9.82
C GLY A 152 14.77 -28.78 -8.37
N GLU A 153 15.60 -27.81 -8.13
CA GLU A 153 15.76 -27.22 -6.79
C GLU A 153 14.61 -26.27 -6.48
N GLU A 154 14.04 -26.41 -5.30
CA GLU A 154 13.07 -25.46 -4.77
C GLU A 154 13.84 -24.26 -4.23
N VAL A 155 13.49 -23.08 -4.71
CA VAL A 155 14.09 -21.82 -4.26
C VAL A 155 13.11 -21.11 -3.35
N HIS A 156 13.49 -21.00 -2.08
CA HIS A 156 12.71 -20.32 -1.06
C HIS A 156 13.34 -18.96 -0.75
N GLY A 157 12.51 -17.95 -0.57
CA GLY A 157 12.95 -16.63 -0.12
C GLY A 157 13.44 -15.71 -1.25
N GLU A 158 14.53 -15.05 -1.03
CA GLU A 158 15.14 -14.14 -2.00
C GLU A 158 15.87 -14.93 -3.09
N THR A 159 15.56 -14.61 -4.33
CA THR A 159 16.25 -15.19 -5.49
C THR A 159 16.75 -14.07 -6.38
N GLU A 160 18.05 -14.02 -6.56
CA GLU A 160 18.64 -13.16 -7.57
C GLU A 160 18.61 -13.88 -8.92
N LEU A 161 17.73 -13.44 -9.81
CA LEU A 161 17.68 -13.89 -11.19
C LEU A 161 18.46 -12.89 -12.05
N VAL A 162 19.61 -13.30 -12.53
CA VAL A 162 20.34 -12.52 -13.55
C VAL A 162 19.75 -12.88 -14.90
N LEU A 163 18.92 -12.00 -15.44
CA LEU A 163 18.40 -12.16 -16.79
C LEU A 163 19.51 -11.83 -17.79
N ASP A 164 19.85 -12.78 -18.63
CA ASP A 164 20.74 -12.53 -19.77
C ASP A 164 20.00 -11.63 -20.77
N SER A 165 20.73 -10.66 -21.32
CA SER A 165 20.23 -9.66 -22.27
C SER A 165 19.74 -10.23 -23.61
N ASN A 166 19.74 -11.55 -23.75
CA ASN A 166 19.33 -12.26 -24.97
C ASN A 166 17.98 -12.98 -24.87
N ILE A 167 17.12 -12.60 -23.92
CA ILE A 167 15.74 -13.08 -23.89
C ILE A 167 14.82 -11.98 -24.38
#